data_abdc4aa58f3f57b459ca6894c8008d38
#
_entry.id   abdc4aa58f3f57b459ca6894c8008d38
#
_cell.length_a   1.000
_cell.length_b   1.000
_cell.length_c   1.000
_cell.angle_alpha   90.00
_cell.angle_beta   90.00
_cell.angle_gamma   90.00
#
_symmetry.space_group_name_H-M   'P 1'
#
loop_
_entity.id
_entity.type
_entity.pdbx_description
1 polymer ?
#
loop_
_entity_poly.entity_id
_entity_poly.type
_entity_poly.pdbx_seq_one_letter_code
_entity_poly.pdbx_strand_id
1 'polypeptide(L)'
;MSSFKVSVVTQIKKVLEQEAGYLRLRTSEGDIGILPNHAPYVAELAMGKMEIESPEKDKRDVYFLSGGFIEFSNNQATVIAD
;
A
#
# COMPACT_ATOMS: atom_id res chain seq x y z
N MET A 1 -5.87 8.83 16.44
CA MET A 1 -6.24 8.59 15.04
C MET A 1 -5.70 7.23 14.60
N SER A 2 -6.52 6.44 13.94
CA SER A 2 -6.09 5.11 13.51
C SER A 2 -5.14 5.20 12.32
N SER A 3 -4.16 4.33 12.31
CA SER A 3 -3.22 4.27 11.21
C SER A 3 -2.69 2.84 11.06
N PHE A 4 -2.00 2.61 9.97
CA PHE A 4 -1.31 1.36 9.73
C PHE A 4 0.00 1.64 9.03
N LYS A 5 0.91 0.67 9.07
CA LYS A 5 2.21 0.83 8.44
C LYS A 5 2.15 0.36 6.99
N VAL A 6 2.77 1.13 6.10
CA VAL A 6 2.97 0.75 4.71
C VAL A 6 4.46 0.60 4.48
N SER A 7 4.87 -0.58 4.03
CA SER A 7 6.26 -0.85 3.63
C SER A 7 6.27 -1.21 2.16
N VAL A 8 7.17 -0.59 1.41
CA VAL A 8 7.36 -0.91 0.00
C VAL A 8 8.79 -1.42 -0.17
N VAL A 9 8.91 -2.65 -0.67
CA VAL A 9 10.20 -3.28 -0.86
C VAL A 9 10.34 -3.77 -2.29
N THR A 10 11.58 -3.85 -2.75
CA THR A 10 11.92 -4.51 -4.01
C THR A 10 12.79 -5.72 -3.67
N GLN A 11 13.25 -6.45 -4.70
CA GLN A 11 14.15 -7.58 -4.47
C GLN A 11 15.45 -7.16 -3.77
N ILE A 12 15.82 -5.89 -3.91
CA ILE A 12 17.14 -5.43 -3.48
C ILE A 12 17.07 -4.73 -2.12
N LYS A 13 16.02 -3.95 -1.88
CA LYS A 13 16.00 -3.12 -0.68
C LYS A 13 14.59 -2.64 -0.33
N LYS A 14 14.46 -2.15 0.90
CA LYS A 14 13.28 -1.42 1.30
C LYS A 14 13.36 -0.02 0.69
N VAL A 15 12.29 0.38 0.01
CA VAL A 15 12.23 1.66 -0.67
C VAL A 15 11.55 2.70 0.19
N LEU A 16 10.54 2.29 0.97
CA LEU A 16 9.67 3.22 1.66
C LEU A 16 9.06 2.54 2.87
N GLU A 17 8.88 3.29 3.93
CA GLU A 17 8.11 2.83 5.09
C GLU A 17 7.49 4.06 5.73
N GLN A 18 6.16 4.06 5.90
CA GLN A 18 5.50 5.19 6.51
C GLN A 18 4.15 4.78 7.10
N GLU A 19 3.63 5.62 7.98
CA GLU A 19 2.30 5.46 8.53
C GLU A 19 1.27 6.00 7.55
N ALA A 20 0.12 5.34 7.48
CA ALA A 20 -0.93 5.73 6.55
C ALA A 20 -2.28 5.67 7.23
N GLY A 21 -3.19 6.51 6.79
CA GLY A 21 -4.60 6.43 7.14
C GLY A 21 -5.41 5.78 6.03
N TYR A 22 -4.86 5.75 4.83
CA TYR A 22 -5.53 5.17 3.68
C TYR A 22 -4.50 4.83 2.61
N LEU A 23 -4.67 3.68 1.98
CA LEU A 23 -3.80 3.23 0.90
C LEU A 23 -4.68 2.78 -0.26
N ARG A 24 -4.39 3.30 -1.45
CA ARG A 24 -5.11 2.91 -2.65
C ARG A 24 -4.12 2.44 -3.70
N LEU A 25 -4.42 1.30 -4.31
CA LEU A 25 -3.60 0.80 -5.42
C LEU A 25 -4.44 -0.01 -6.38
N ARG A 26 -3.84 -0.31 -7.53
CA ARG A 26 -4.51 -1.08 -8.57
C ARG A 26 -4.05 -2.54 -8.49
N THR A 27 -5.01 -3.43 -8.37
CA THR A 27 -4.74 -4.86 -8.42
C THR A 27 -5.13 -5.42 -9.79
N SER A 28 -4.78 -6.67 -10.03
CA SER A 28 -5.16 -7.34 -11.28
C SER A 28 -6.68 -7.45 -11.44
N GLU A 29 -7.43 -7.26 -10.35
CA GLU A 29 -8.88 -7.36 -10.39
C GLU A 29 -9.56 -6.00 -10.17
N GLY A 30 -8.80 -4.91 -10.23
CA GLY A 30 -9.33 -3.57 -10.06
C GLY A 30 -8.68 -2.82 -8.91
N ASP A 31 -9.16 -1.61 -8.68
CA ASP A 31 -8.62 -0.78 -7.61
C ASP A 31 -9.10 -1.27 -6.26
N ILE A 32 -8.24 -1.12 -5.25
CA ILE A 32 -8.59 -1.45 -3.88
C ILE A 32 -8.17 -0.31 -2.97
N GLY A 33 -9.00 -0.05 -1.95
CA GLY A 33 -8.69 0.89 -0.88
C GLY A 33 -8.55 0.15 0.42
N ILE A 34 -7.52 0.48 1.20
CA ILE A 34 -7.23 -0.16 2.47
C ILE A 34 -7.26 0.89 3.57
N LEU A 35 -8.06 0.62 4.59
CA LEU A 35 -8.15 1.44 5.79
C LEU A 35 -7.49 0.71 6.96
N PRO A 36 -7.20 1.43 8.06
CA PRO A 36 -6.63 0.77 9.23
C PRO A 36 -7.49 -0.41 9.68
N ASN A 37 -6.83 -1.48 10.11
CA ASN A 37 -7.47 -2.70 10.61
C ASN A 37 -8.26 -3.46 9.54
N HIS A 38 -7.91 -3.25 8.27
CA HIS A 38 -8.50 -4.02 7.18
C HIS A 38 -8.24 -5.52 7.41
N ALA A 39 -9.15 -6.35 6.93
CA ALA A 39 -8.99 -7.80 7.01
C ALA A 39 -7.74 -8.24 6.23
N PRO A 40 -7.16 -9.38 6.59
CA PRO A 40 -6.00 -9.90 5.85
C PRO A 40 -6.31 -10.00 4.37
N TYR A 41 -5.33 -9.61 3.54
CA TYR A 41 -5.56 -9.48 2.10
C TYR A 41 -4.25 -9.71 1.37
N VAL A 42 -4.33 -10.41 0.24
CA VAL A 42 -3.19 -10.65 -0.65
C VAL A 42 -3.69 -10.51 -2.06
N ALA A 43 -2.95 -9.78 -2.89
CA ALA A 43 -3.33 -9.61 -4.29
C ALA A 43 -2.12 -9.31 -5.14
N GLU A 44 -2.24 -9.66 -6.42
CA GLU A 44 -1.28 -9.26 -7.43
C GLU A 44 -1.60 -7.84 -7.86
N LEU A 45 -0.55 -7.02 -8.02
CA LEU A 45 -0.70 -5.62 -8.43
C LEU A 45 -0.61 -5.50 -9.93
N ALA A 46 -1.46 -4.65 -10.49
CA ALA A 46 -1.36 -4.24 -11.89
C ALA A 46 -0.54 -2.96 -11.95
N MET A 47 -0.05 -2.63 -13.14
CA MET A 47 0.62 -1.36 -13.37
C MET A 47 -0.34 -0.22 -13.05
N GLY A 48 0.11 0.77 -12.30
CA GLY A 48 -0.72 1.90 -11.98
C GLY A 48 -0.24 2.68 -10.78
N LYS A 49 -1.09 3.58 -10.31
CA LYS A 49 -0.77 4.45 -9.20
C LYS A 49 -0.98 3.75 -7.87
N MET A 50 -0.12 4.10 -6.92
CA MET A 50 -0.32 3.81 -5.51
C MET A 50 -0.40 5.14 -4.78
N GLU A 51 -1.48 5.34 -4.02
CA GLU A 51 -1.69 6.58 -3.27
C GLU A 51 -1.69 6.25 -1.79
N ILE A 52 -0.87 7.01 -1.05
CA ILE A 52 -0.77 6.84 0.41
C ILE A 52 -1.19 8.15 1.05
N GLU A 53 -2.24 8.10 1.84
CA GLU A 53 -2.74 9.27 2.55
C GLU A 53 -2.30 9.19 4.01
N SER A 54 -1.80 10.30 4.56
CA SER A 54 -1.37 10.35 5.94
C SER A 54 -2.53 10.15 6.90
N PRO A 55 -2.26 9.72 8.15
CA PRO A 55 -3.34 9.53 9.12
C PRO A 55 -4.15 10.81 9.37
N GLU A 56 -3.53 11.98 9.30
CA GLU A 56 -4.20 13.26 9.50
C GLU A 56 -4.90 13.75 8.24
N LYS A 57 -4.73 13.07 7.13
CA LYS A 57 -5.35 13.43 5.85
C LYS A 57 -4.83 14.76 5.28
N ASP A 58 -3.69 15.22 5.79
CA ASP A 58 -3.11 16.49 5.34
C ASP A 58 -2.08 16.30 4.24
N LYS A 59 -1.77 15.05 3.88
CA LYS A 59 -0.74 14.78 2.89
C LYS A 59 -1.08 13.50 2.13
N ARG A 60 -0.89 13.55 0.82
CA ARG A 60 -1.09 12.38 -0.03
C ARG A 60 0.11 12.25 -0.95
N ASP A 61 0.74 11.09 -0.91
CA ASP A 61 1.87 10.78 -1.79
C ASP A 61 1.39 9.82 -2.86
N VAL A 62 1.87 10.03 -4.08
CA VAL A 62 1.49 9.21 -5.22
C VAL A 62 2.74 8.62 -5.84
N TYR A 63 2.71 7.30 -6.05
CA TYR A 63 3.80 6.57 -6.69
C TYR A 63 3.25 5.76 -7.84
N PHE A 64 4.11 5.44 -8.81
CA PHE A 64 3.74 4.56 -9.91
C PHE A 64 4.45 3.23 -9.74
N LEU A 65 3.69 2.15 -9.86
CA LEU A 65 4.22 0.80 -9.75
C LEU A 65 4.05 0.08 -11.08
N SER A 66 5.03 -0.75 -11.42
CA SER A 66 4.93 -1.55 -12.64
C SER A 66 4.29 -2.91 -12.40
N GLY A 67 4.04 -3.25 -11.13
CA GLY A 67 3.44 -4.52 -10.76
C GLY A 67 4.02 -4.99 -9.46
N GLY A 68 3.71 -6.23 -9.08
CA GLY A 68 4.19 -6.82 -7.86
C GLY A 68 3.04 -7.44 -7.08
N PHE A 69 3.16 -7.41 -5.76
CA PHE A 69 2.16 -8.00 -4.87
C PHE A 69 1.96 -7.10 -3.66
N ILE A 70 0.77 -7.20 -3.08
CA ILE A 70 0.49 -6.58 -1.79
C ILE A 70 0.02 -7.65 -0.83
N GLU A 71 0.48 -7.54 0.41
CA GLU A 71 0.00 -8.35 1.52
C GLU A 71 -0.37 -7.42 2.66
N PHE A 72 -1.56 -7.60 3.22
CA PHE A 72 -1.99 -6.87 4.40
C PHE A 72 -2.32 -7.87 5.50
N SER A 73 -1.67 -7.71 6.64
CA SER A 73 -1.97 -8.49 7.84
C SER A 73 -1.42 -7.77 9.05
N ASN A 74 -2.03 -8.01 10.20
CA ASN A 74 -1.60 -7.41 11.46
C ASN A 74 -1.43 -5.89 11.33
N ASN A 75 -2.39 -5.27 10.67
CA ASN A 75 -2.45 -3.81 10.49
C ASN A 75 -1.19 -3.26 9.82
N GLN A 76 -0.65 -4.01 8.87
CA GLN A 76 0.51 -3.59 8.11
C GLN A 76 0.35 -4.02 6.65
N ALA A 77 0.59 -3.09 5.74
CA ALA A 77 0.60 -3.35 4.30
C ALA A 77 2.05 -3.50 3.85
N THR A 78 2.35 -4.59 3.18
CA THR A 78 3.67 -4.80 2.57
C THR A 78 3.48 -4.88 1.08
N VAL A 79 4.09 -3.95 0.36
CA VAL A 79 4.04 -3.90 -1.09
C VAL A 79 5.39 -4.39 -1.61
N ILE A 80 5.36 -5.48 -2.37
CA ILE A 80 6.56 -6.04 -2.99
C ILE A 80 6.51 -5.62 -4.44
N ALA A 81 7.28 -4.59 -4.77
CA ALA A 81 7.23 -3.98 -6.09
C ALA A 81 8.25 -4.63 -7.04
N ASP A 82 7.85 -4.70 -8.28
CA ASP A 82 8.73 -5.21 -9.35
C ASP A 82 9.88 -4.25 -9.64
#